data_9caef14fdcd7bb24b57e6ac929c1f1d6
#
_entry.id   9caef14fdcd7bb24b57e6ac929c1f1d6
#
_cell.length_a   1.000
_cell.length_b   1.000
_cell.length_c   1.000
_cell.angle_alpha   90.00
_cell.angle_beta   90.00
_cell.angle_gamma   90.00
#
_symmetry.space_group_name_H-M   'P 1'
#
loop_
_entity.id
_entity.type
_entity.pdbx_description
1 polymer ?
#
loop_
_entity_poly.entity_id
_entity_poly.type
_entity_poly.pdbx_seq_one_letter_code
_entity_poly.pdbx_strand_id
1 'polypeptide(L)'
;MSKINMIHHINIQISDRQQTREWYESVLGAEFLDRGPALNERQLQLRIGTGEIHPSDTQEIIEVPRVHFAIEVGDWDAMLAHLDSLEVHHSRTAGGAFGPNVGGSDPGQGQREDTNEHYTYISDPDRNLIELVYHPLGLESSQGEELGLVNDEENVRWVQQSGFVEDAYKSQPVQST
;
A
#
# COMPACT_ATOMS: atom_id res chain seq x y z
N MET A 1 -8.26 -20.55 -20.26
CA MET A 1 -8.59 -19.31 -19.51
C MET A 1 -7.32 -18.47 -19.43
N SER A 2 -7.44 -17.14 -19.60
CA SER A 2 -6.30 -16.25 -19.35
C SER A 2 -5.96 -16.26 -17.86
N LYS A 3 -4.67 -16.31 -17.54
CA LYS A 3 -4.19 -16.22 -16.15
C LYS A 3 -4.33 -14.76 -15.69
N ILE A 4 -4.88 -14.53 -14.50
CA ILE A 4 -4.83 -13.24 -13.84
C ILE A 4 -3.47 -13.16 -13.15
N ASN A 5 -2.72 -12.11 -13.42
CA ASN A 5 -1.36 -11.97 -12.89
C ASN A 5 -1.34 -11.25 -11.54
N MET A 6 -2.04 -10.10 -11.43
CA MET A 6 -2.02 -9.29 -10.21
C MET A 6 -3.21 -8.32 -10.14
N ILE A 7 -3.45 -7.74 -8.99
CA ILE A 7 -4.24 -6.53 -8.85
C ILE A 7 -3.32 -5.36 -9.21
N HIS A 8 -3.57 -4.69 -10.35
CA HIS A 8 -2.70 -3.63 -10.84
C HIS A 8 -2.77 -2.37 -9.97
N HIS A 9 -3.97 -1.92 -9.64
CA HIS A 9 -4.18 -0.76 -8.80
C HIS A 9 -5.47 -0.86 -7.97
N ILE A 10 -5.51 -0.03 -6.95
CA ILE A 10 -6.72 0.26 -6.17
C ILE A 10 -7.07 1.74 -6.34
N ASN A 11 -8.37 2.05 -6.17
CA ASN A 11 -8.85 3.43 -6.12
C ASN A 11 -9.31 3.73 -4.69
N ILE A 12 -8.93 4.89 -4.19
CA ILE A 12 -9.34 5.40 -2.87
C ILE A 12 -9.92 6.80 -3.00
N GLN A 13 -10.75 7.21 -2.05
CA GLN A 13 -11.29 8.57 -1.99
C GLN A 13 -10.33 9.46 -1.21
N ILE A 14 -10.11 10.67 -1.73
CA ILE A 14 -9.27 11.68 -1.10
C ILE A 14 -9.91 13.06 -1.18
N SER A 15 -9.63 13.91 -0.19
CA SER A 15 -10.07 15.30 -0.14
C SER A 15 -9.00 16.29 -0.56
N ASP A 16 -7.72 15.97 -0.37
CA ASP A 16 -6.57 16.82 -0.69
C ASP A 16 -5.42 15.99 -1.29
N ARG A 17 -5.14 16.23 -2.57
CA ARG A 17 -4.09 15.50 -3.32
C ARG A 17 -2.69 15.72 -2.76
N GLN A 18 -2.38 16.94 -2.34
CA GLN A 18 -1.05 17.27 -1.84
C GLN A 18 -0.82 16.59 -0.49
N GLN A 19 -1.78 16.69 0.42
CA GLN A 19 -1.72 16.01 1.71
C GLN A 19 -1.63 14.49 1.54
N THR A 20 -2.44 13.91 0.66
CA THR A 20 -2.40 12.47 0.37
C THR A 20 -1.04 12.07 -0.17
N ARG A 21 -0.51 12.79 -1.17
CA ARG A 21 0.79 12.50 -1.73
C ARG A 21 1.88 12.53 -0.66
N GLU A 22 1.98 13.60 0.11
CA GLU A 22 3.00 13.77 1.16
C GLU A 22 2.91 12.66 2.22
N TRP A 23 1.70 12.28 2.59
CA TRP A 23 1.50 11.20 3.55
C TRP A 23 1.96 9.84 2.99
N TYR A 24 1.53 9.47 1.79
CA TYR A 24 1.90 8.18 1.20
C TYR A 24 3.40 8.10 0.88
N GLU A 25 4.01 9.19 0.43
CA GLU A 25 5.47 9.27 0.21
C GLU A 25 6.23 9.11 1.53
N SER A 26 5.80 9.79 2.60
CA SER A 26 6.53 9.79 3.89
C SER A 26 6.28 8.54 4.73
N VAL A 27 5.05 8.01 4.75
CA VAL A 27 4.67 6.90 5.63
C VAL A 27 4.92 5.54 4.96
N LEU A 28 4.58 5.41 3.68
CA LEU A 28 4.63 4.14 2.96
C LEU A 28 5.73 4.08 1.89
N GLY A 29 6.54 5.14 1.76
CA GLY A 29 7.59 5.19 0.73
C GLY A 29 7.05 5.14 -0.70
N ALA A 30 5.81 5.61 -0.91
CA ALA A 30 5.21 5.64 -2.23
C ALA A 30 5.97 6.57 -3.17
N GLU A 31 5.98 6.25 -4.45
CA GLU A 31 6.59 7.06 -5.51
C GLU A 31 5.50 7.79 -6.30
N PHE A 32 5.57 9.12 -6.39
CA PHE A 32 4.69 9.87 -7.28
C PHE A 32 5.04 9.58 -8.74
N LEU A 33 4.03 9.17 -9.51
CA LEU A 33 4.17 8.92 -10.94
C LEU A 33 3.85 10.20 -11.73
N ASP A 34 4.90 10.91 -12.13
CA ASP A 34 4.74 12.10 -12.98
C ASP A 34 4.42 11.69 -14.42
N ARG A 35 3.20 11.94 -14.83
CA ARG A 35 2.67 11.63 -16.17
C ARG A 35 2.49 12.86 -17.04
N GLY A 36 3.06 13.98 -16.61
CA GLY A 36 2.94 15.28 -17.27
C GLY A 36 1.73 16.09 -16.82
N PRO A 37 1.77 17.43 -17.06
CA PRO A 37 0.84 18.37 -16.45
C PRO A 37 -0.63 18.02 -16.66
N ALA A 38 -1.02 17.67 -17.89
CA ALA A 38 -2.42 17.42 -18.23
C ALA A 38 -3.00 16.17 -17.52
N LEU A 39 -2.20 15.14 -17.26
CA LEU A 39 -2.65 13.94 -16.55
C LEU A 39 -2.58 14.14 -15.03
N ASN A 40 -1.53 14.80 -14.54
CA ASN A 40 -1.37 15.10 -13.13
C ASN A 40 -2.46 16.04 -12.60
N GLU A 41 -2.96 16.94 -13.45
CA GLU A 41 -4.11 17.81 -13.12
C GLU A 41 -5.40 17.00 -12.90
N ARG A 42 -5.54 15.87 -13.58
CA ARG A 42 -6.78 15.06 -13.54
C ARG A 42 -6.74 13.97 -12.48
N GLN A 43 -5.57 13.43 -12.18
CA GLN A 43 -5.43 12.24 -11.35
C GLN A 43 -4.08 12.21 -10.66
N LEU A 44 -4.08 12.01 -9.35
CA LEU A 44 -2.90 11.59 -8.60
C LEU A 44 -2.67 10.09 -8.86
N GLN A 45 -1.41 9.71 -9.06
CA GLN A 45 -1.01 8.30 -9.14
C GLN A 45 0.23 8.09 -8.30
N LEU A 46 0.19 7.06 -7.47
CA LEU A 46 1.26 6.69 -6.57
C LEU A 46 1.60 5.21 -6.78
N ARG A 47 2.89 4.89 -6.84
CA ARG A 47 3.36 3.51 -6.86
C ARG A 47 3.74 3.08 -5.46
N ILE A 48 3.32 1.88 -5.07
CA ILE A 48 3.74 1.21 -3.83
C ILE A 48 4.14 -0.21 -4.20
N GLY A 49 5.41 -0.56 -4.03
CA GLY A 49 5.92 -1.87 -4.45
C GLY A 49 5.61 -2.14 -5.93
N THR A 50 4.88 -3.21 -6.21
CA THR A 50 4.49 -3.62 -7.56
C THR A 50 3.12 -3.10 -8.01
N GLY A 51 2.38 -2.44 -7.11
CA GLY A 51 1.03 -1.93 -7.38
C GLY A 51 0.96 -0.42 -7.42
N GLU A 52 -0.21 0.10 -7.72
CA GLU A 52 -0.47 1.53 -7.76
C GLU A 52 -1.70 1.89 -6.94
N ILE A 53 -1.72 3.11 -6.44
CA ILE A 53 -2.91 3.73 -5.87
C ILE A 53 -3.31 4.88 -6.79
N HIS A 54 -4.57 4.89 -7.22
CA HIS A 54 -5.16 5.92 -8.05
C HIS A 54 -6.22 6.69 -7.24
N PRO A 55 -5.86 7.69 -6.46
CA PRO A 55 -6.80 8.44 -5.67
C PRO A 55 -7.79 9.22 -6.54
N SER A 56 -9.04 9.27 -6.10
CA SER A 56 -10.12 10.06 -6.70
C SER A 56 -10.53 11.19 -5.76
N ASP A 57 -10.46 12.42 -6.25
CA ASP A 57 -10.90 13.58 -5.49
C ASP A 57 -12.39 13.50 -5.19
N THR A 58 -12.76 13.80 -3.96
CA THR A 58 -14.15 13.92 -3.53
C THR A 58 -14.32 15.11 -2.60
N GLN A 59 -15.51 15.72 -2.64
CA GLN A 59 -15.87 16.76 -1.67
C GLN A 59 -16.42 16.18 -0.38
N GLU A 60 -16.84 14.92 -0.40
CA GLU A 60 -17.39 14.22 0.75
C GLU A 60 -16.82 12.80 0.79
N ILE A 61 -16.06 12.51 1.83
CA ILE A 61 -15.53 11.15 2.06
C ILE A 61 -16.67 10.26 2.54
N ILE A 62 -16.89 9.18 1.81
CA ILE A 62 -17.87 8.16 2.17
C ILE A 62 -17.13 7.05 2.91
N GLU A 63 -17.29 6.99 4.22
CA GLU A 63 -16.72 5.89 5.02
C GLU A 63 -17.44 4.58 4.68
N VAL A 64 -16.68 3.59 4.25
CA VAL A 64 -17.17 2.23 4.06
C VAL A 64 -16.58 1.36 5.16
N PRO A 65 -17.38 0.96 6.17
CA PRO A 65 -16.87 0.22 7.31
C PRO A 65 -16.15 -1.07 6.89
N ARG A 66 -14.95 -1.29 7.42
CA ARG A 66 -14.09 -2.47 7.21
C ARG A 66 -13.55 -2.66 5.80
N VAL A 67 -13.83 -1.79 4.85
CA VAL A 67 -13.15 -1.84 3.56
C VAL A 67 -11.72 -1.37 3.77
N HIS A 68 -10.76 -2.21 3.40
CA HIS A 68 -9.34 -1.91 3.49
C HIS A 68 -8.59 -2.65 2.38
N PHE A 69 -7.36 -2.26 2.17
CA PHE A 69 -6.40 -3.03 1.39
C PHE A 69 -5.20 -3.37 2.27
N ALA A 70 -4.53 -4.46 1.93
CA ALA A 70 -3.37 -4.91 2.66
C ALA A 70 -2.10 -4.69 1.83
N ILE A 71 -1.02 -4.33 2.53
CA ILE A 71 0.33 -4.15 1.97
C ILE A 71 1.27 -5.10 2.71
N GLU A 72 1.97 -5.95 1.96
CA GLU A 72 3.06 -6.74 2.52
C GLU A 72 4.28 -5.85 2.75
N VAL A 73 4.87 -5.94 3.95
CA VAL A 73 6.09 -5.21 4.31
C VAL A 73 7.28 -6.17 4.40
N GLY A 74 8.43 -5.73 3.93
CA GLY A 74 9.62 -6.57 3.88
C GLY A 74 10.38 -6.67 5.21
N ASP A 75 10.24 -5.65 6.07
CA ASP A 75 10.88 -5.59 7.40
C ASP A 75 9.88 -5.04 8.41
N TRP A 76 9.37 -5.93 9.25
CA TRP A 76 8.32 -5.62 10.21
C TRP A 76 8.75 -4.64 11.29
N ASP A 77 9.91 -4.91 11.90
CA ASP A 77 10.40 -4.09 13.01
C ASP A 77 10.79 -2.69 12.52
N ALA A 78 11.41 -2.60 11.35
CA ALA A 78 11.74 -1.31 10.73
C ALA A 78 10.48 -0.52 10.37
N MET A 79 9.42 -1.17 9.89
CA MET A 79 8.15 -0.50 9.58
C MET A 79 7.50 0.04 10.86
N LEU A 80 7.40 -0.73 11.93
CA LEU A 80 6.83 -0.25 13.19
C LEU A 80 7.62 0.93 13.76
N ALA A 81 8.96 0.83 13.79
CA ALA A 81 9.81 1.92 14.24
C ALA A 81 9.64 3.19 13.38
N HIS A 82 9.42 3.01 12.08
CA HIS A 82 9.14 4.12 11.16
C HIS A 82 7.80 4.79 11.47
N LEU A 83 6.72 4.02 11.65
CA LEU A 83 5.42 4.56 12.05
C LEU A 83 5.50 5.34 13.36
N ASP A 84 6.18 4.78 14.36
CA ASP A 84 6.38 5.44 15.65
C ASP A 84 7.17 6.76 15.50
N SER A 85 8.19 6.78 14.65
CA SER A 85 9.01 7.98 14.39
C SER A 85 8.22 9.12 13.74
N LEU A 86 7.17 8.80 13.02
CA LEU A 86 6.26 9.75 12.36
C LEU A 86 4.98 10.01 13.17
N GLU A 87 4.88 9.44 14.39
CA GLU A 87 3.68 9.50 15.23
C GLU A 87 2.40 9.00 14.53
N VAL A 88 2.55 8.07 13.58
CA VAL A 88 1.43 7.43 12.91
C VAL A 88 0.80 6.39 13.84
N HIS A 89 -0.45 6.62 14.21
CA HIS A 89 -1.17 5.69 15.08
C HIS A 89 -1.44 4.37 14.35
N HIS A 90 -1.13 3.25 15.00
CA HIS A 90 -1.40 1.92 14.48
C HIS A 90 -2.07 1.03 15.53
N SER A 91 -2.86 0.07 15.09
CA SER A 91 -3.68 -0.76 15.97
C SER A 91 -3.87 -2.16 15.41
N ARG A 92 -3.98 -3.15 16.29
CA ARG A 92 -4.33 -4.51 15.86
C ARG A 92 -5.82 -4.67 15.50
N THR A 93 -6.64 -3.64 15.65
CA THR A 93 -8.05 -3.65 15.21
C THR A 93 -8.28 -2.56 14.16
N ALA A 94 -9.05 -2.88 13.14
CA ALA A 94 -9.42 -1.93 12.09
C ALA A 94 -10.05 -0.65 12.64
N GLY A 95 -10.93 -0.76 13.66
CA GLY A 95 -11.54 0.40 14.31
C GLY A 95 -10.54 1.24 15.08
N GLY A 96 -9.54 0.61 15.68
CA GLY A 96 -8.48 1.29 16.44
C GLY A 96 -7.54 2.12 15.58
N ALA A 97 -7.40 1.82 14.28
CA ALA A 97 -6.54 2.57 13.36
C ALA A 97 -6.89 4.06 13.26
N PHE A 98 -8.12 4.42 13.58
CA PHE A 98 -8.61 5.80 13.50
C PHE A 98 -8.28 6.65 14.73
N GLY A 99 -7.53 6.13 15.67
CA GLY A 99 -7.02 6.83 16.83
C GLY A 99 -7.31 6.14 18.17
N PRO A 100 -6.60 6.53 19.24
CA PRO A 100 -6.63 5.84 20.53
C PRO A 100 -7.97 5.87 21.26
N ASN A 101 -8.90 6.71 20.82
CA ASN A 101 -10.22 6.88 21.44
C ASN A 101 -11.37 6.32 20.58
N VAL A 102 -11.06 5.63 19.48
CA VAL A 102 -12.07 5.12 18.55
C VAL A 102 -12.12 3.59 18.62
N GLY A 103 -13.34 3.06 18.79
CA GLY A 103 -13.64 1.67 18.53
C GLY A 103 -12.93 0.60 19.36
N GLY A 104 -12.56 0.90 20.62
CA GLY A 104 -11.85 -0.06 21.45
C GLY A 104 -10.42 -0.23 20.99
N SER A 105 -9.69 0.88 21.03
CA SER A 105 -8.27 0.96 20.66
C SER A 105 -7.46 -0.10 21.38
N ASP A 106 -7.02 -1.09 20.63
CA ASP A 106 -6.03 -2.05 21.06
C ASP A 106 -4.74 -1.67 20.33
N PRO A 107 -3.90 -0.84 20.95
CA PRO A 107 -2.70 -0.33 20.30
C PRO A 107 -1.75 -1.46 19.96
N GLY A 108 -1.03 -1.30 18.85
CA GLY A 108 0.03 -2.20 18.46
C GLY A 108 -0.36 -3.16 17.34
N GLN A 109 0.23 -4.32 17.40
CA GLN A 109 0.19 -5.33 16.36
C GLN A 109 -0.52 -6.61 16.83
N GLY A 110 -1.03 -7.38 15.88
CA GLY A 110 -1.50 -8.74 16.07
C GLY A 110 -0.61 -9.77 15.39
N GLN A 111 -0.82 -11.02 15.74
CA GLN A 111 -0.22 -12.17 15.08
C GLN A 111 -1.29 -13.24 14.88
N ARG A 112 -1.33 -13.84 13.67
CA ARG A 112 -2.20 -14.98 13.38
C ARG A 112 -1.51 -16.28 13.78
N GLU A 113 -2.19 -17.09 14.56
CA GLU A 113 -1.61 -18.33 15.10
C GLU A 113 -1.35 -19.40 14.02
N ASP A 114 -2.15 -19.41 12.97
CA ASP A 114 -2.11 -20.42 11.90
C ASP A 114 -1.00 -20.16 10.87
N THR A 115 -0.69 -18.90 10.59
CA THR A 115 0.29 -18.49 9.58
C THR A 115 1.51 -17.79 10.14
N ASN A 116 1.53 -17.47 11.43
CA ASN A 116 2.48 -16.54 12.06
C ASN A 116 2.51 -15.14 11.40
N GLU A 117 1.56 -14.83 10.55
CA GLU A 117 1.43 -13.50 9.93
C GLU A 117 1.31 -12.43 11.01
N HIS A 118 2.18 -11.43 10.93
CA HIS A 118 2.05 -10.21 11.72
C HIS A 118 1.18 -9.22 10.98
N TYR A 119 0.36 -8.46 11.70
CA TYR A 119 -0.47 -7.44 11.08
C TYR A 119 -0.71 -6.26 12.01
N THR A 120 -0.94 -5.10 11.42
CA THR A 120 -1.45 -3.91 12.09
C THR A 120 -2.25 -3.06 11.10
N TYR A 121 -3.12 -2.21 11.62
CA TYR A 121 -3.92 -1.30 10.82
C TYR A 121 -3.49 0.14 11.06
N ILE A 122 -3.41 0.90 9.98
CA ILE A 122 -3.23 2.35 9.97
C ILE A 122 -4.33 2.99 9.14
N SER A 123 -4.48 4.31 9.24
CA SER A 123 -5.34 5.08 8.34
C SER A 123 -4.58 6.23 7.71
N ASP A 124 -4.91 6.52 6.47
CA ASP A 124 -4.46 7.75 5.83
C ASP A 124 -5.24 8.99 6.33
N PRO A 125 -4.89 10.21 5.91
CA PRO A 125 -5.58 11.43 6.33
C PRO A 125 -7.08 11.47 6.01
N ASP A 126 -7.51 10.80 4.96
CA ASP A 126 -8.91 10.71 4.54
C ASP A 126 -9.62 9.47 5.09
N ARG A 127 -9.00 8.80 6.10
CA ARG A 127 -9.54 7.62 6.78
C ARG A 127 -9.70 6.38 5.89
N ASN A 128 -8.94 6.29 4.79
CA ASN A 128 -8.80 5.02 4.10
C ASN A 128 -8.02 4.06 5.00
N LEU A 129 -8.61 2.89 5.24
CA LEU A 129 -8.03 1.88 6.13
C LEU A 129 -7.00 1.04 5.36
N ILE A 130 -5.83 0.86 5.95
CA ILE A 130 -4.71 0.12 5.41
C ILE A 130 -4.30 -0.94 6.42
N GLU A 131 -4.20 -2.19 5.98
CA GLU A 131 -3.59 -3.25 6.76
C GLU A 131 -2.14 -3.44 6.31
N LEU A 132 -1.20 -3.36 7.23
CA LEU A 132 0.17 -3.77 7.01
C LEU A 132 0.31 -5.21 7.46
N VAL A 133 0.86 -6.06 6.61
CA VAL A 133 1.05 -7.48 6.89
C VAL A 133 2.49 -7.89 6.66
N TYR A 134 2.94 -8.90 7.38
CA TYR A 134 4.26 -9.48 7.22
C TYR A 134 4.21 -10.98 7.44
N HIS A 135 4.75 -11.73 6.50
CA HIS A 135 4.79 -13.19 6.53
C HIS A 135 6.22 -13.67 6.82
N PRO A 136 6.58 -13.94 8.09
CA PRO A 136 7.94 -14.34 8.45
C PRO A 136 8.38 -15.69 7.85
N LEU A 137 7.42 -16.50 7.41
CA LEU A 137 7.66 -17.80 6.76
C LEU A 137 7.61 -17.71 5.22
N GLY A 138 7.47 -16.47 4.67
CA GLY A 138 7.27 -16.24 3.25
C GLY A 138 5.82 -16.39 2.80
N LEU A 139 5.57 -15.96 1.58
CA LEU A 139 4.27 -16.13 0.90
C LEU A 139 4.40 -17.20 -0.17
N GLU A 140 3.42 -18.09 -0.23
CA GLU A 140 3.26 -19.01 -1.35
C GLU A 140 2.18 -18.52 -2.30
N SER A 141 2.43 -18.62 -3.59
CA SER A 141 1.39 -18.43 -4.59
C SER A 141 0.34 -19.53 -4.48
N SER A 142 -0.86 -19.28 -5.03
CA SER A 142 -1.91 -20.31 -5.15
C SER A 142 -1.48 -21.57 -5.92
N GLN A 143 -0.27 -21.60 -6.48
CA GLN A 143 0.33 -22.70 -7.21
C GLN A 143 1.48 -23.36 -6.44
N GLY A 144 1.69 -23.00 -5.16
CA GLY A 144 2.77 -23.50 -4.33
C GLY A 144 4.16 -22.97 -4.73
N GLU A 145 4.21 -21.91 -5.52
CA GLU A 145 5.46 -21.21 -5.82
C GLU A 145 5.73 -20.22 -4.70
N GLU A 146 6.92 -20.28 -4.11
CA GLU A 146 7.36 -19.31 -3.14
C GLU A 146 7.40 -17.91 -3.79
N LEU A 147 6.56 -17.01 -3.31
CA LEU A 147 6.66 -15.61 -3.67
C LEU A 147 7.79 -15.04 -2.83
N GLY A 148 8.99 -15.01 -3.38
CA GLY A 148 10.18 -14.50 -2.70
C GLY A 148 10.07 -13.01 -2.39
N LEU A 149 9.33 -12.67 -1.36
CA LEU A 149 9.24 -11.33 -0.80
C LEU A 149 10.38 -11.15 0.20
N VAL A 150 11.61 -11.18 -0.29
CA VAL A 150 12.79 -11.01 0.56
C VAL A 150 13.51 -9.76 0.11
N ASN A 151 13.59 -8.80 0.97
CA ASN A 151 14.26 -7.50 0.91
C ASN A 151 14.19 -6.72 -0.44
N ASP A 152 14.40 -5.42 -0.40
CA ASP A 152 14.17 -4.50 -1.53
C ASP A 152 14.92 -4.87 -2.82
N GLU A 153 16.15 -5.37 -2.73
CA GLU A 153 16.93 -5.72 -3.91
C GLU A 153 16.46 -7.03 -4.57
N GLU A 154 16.00 -8.00 -3.78
CA GLU A 154 15.48 -9.27 -4.29
C GLU A 154 14.06 -9.12 -4.83
N ASN A 155 13.23 -8.29 -4.20
CA ASN A 155 11.90 -7.92 -4.71
C ASN A 155 12.00 -7.23 -6.07
N VAL A 156 12.93 -6.30 -6.24
CA VAL A 156 13.20 -5.66 -7.54
C VAL A 156 13.64 -6.68 -8.58
N ARG A 157 14.49 -7.64 -8.22
CA ARG A 157 14.90 -8.72 -9.13
C ARG A 157 13.75 -9.64 -9.50
N TRP A 158 12.91 -10.02 -8.55
CA TRP A 158 11.76 -10.87 -8.83
C TRP A 158 10.79 -10.20 -9.78
N VAL A 159 10.48 -8.94 -9.54
CA VAL A 159 9.64 -8.12 -10.42
C VAL A 159 10.26 -7.97 -11.80
N GLN A 160 11.56 -7.76 -11.90
CA GLN A 160 12.29 -7.70 -13.17
C GLN A 160 12.32 -9.05 -13.90
N GLN A 161 12.51 -10.16 -13.17
CA GLN A 161 12.55 -11.50 -13.75
C GLN A 161 11.16 -11.99 -14.22
N SER A 162 10.11 -11.55 -13.56
CA SER A 162 8.73 -11.88 -13.94
C SER A 162 8.22 -11.06 -15.13
N GLY A 163 8.98 -10.07 -15.60
CA GLY A 163 8.58 -9.18 -16.70
C GLY A 163 7.46 -8.18 -16.33
N PHE A 164 7.10 -8.10 -15.06
CA PHE A 164 5.96 -7.32 -14.62
C PHE A 164 6.16 -5.81 -14.69
N VAL A 165 7.38 -5.31 -14.53
CA VAL A 165 7.62 -3.86 -14.39
C VAL A 165 8.14 -3.24 -15.68
N GLU A 166 9.05 -3.90 -16.38
CA GLU A 166 9.68 -3.27 -17.54
C GLU A 166 8.74 -2.98 -18.70
N ASP A 167 7.78 -3.85 -18.96
CA ASP A 167 6.88 -3.70 -20.10
C ASP A 167 5.68 -2.78 -19.84
N ALA A 168 5.19 -2.72 -18.62
CA ALA A 168 4.07 -1.86 -18.25
C ALA A 168 4.41 -0.36 -18.31
N TYR A 169 5.66 -0.01 -18.03
CA TYR A 169 6.13 1.39 -17.99
C TYR A 169 6.89 1.84 -19.25
N LYS A 170 7.42 0.91 -20.04
CA LYS A 170 8.07 1.23 -21.33
C LYS A 170 7.08 1.54 -22.46
N SER A 171 5.81 1.24 -22.29
CA SER A 171 4.82 1.36 -23.36
C SER A 171 4.19 2.74 -23.54
N GLN A 172 4.61 3.75 -22.78
CA GLN A 172 4.17 5.13 -23.00
C GLN A 172 5.33 6.00 -23.42
N PRO A 173 5.54 6.22 -24.74
CA PRO A 173 6.45 7.24 -25.18
C PRO A 173 5.96 8.60 -24.71
N VAL A 174 6.82 9.33 -24.00
CA VAL A 174 6.62 10.76 -23.74
C VAL A 174 6.39 11.42 -25.08
N GLN A 175 5.18 11.84 -25.37
CA GLN A 175 4.92 12.67 -26.53
C GLN A 175 5.52 14.04 -26.21
N SER A 176 6.72 14.25 -26.73
CA SER A 176 7.33 15.58 -26.82
C SER A 176 6.48 16.41 -27.78
N THR A 177 5.78 17.40 -27.26
CA THR A 177 5.28 18.55 -28.02
C THR A 177 6.32 19.62 -28.08
#